data_8cef205d0ef4c58839e5ae3f88be1c0c
#
_entry.id   8cef205d0ef4c58839e5ae3f88be1c0c
#
_cell.length_a   1.000
_cell.length_b   1.000
_cell.length_c   1.000
_cell.angle_alpha   90.00
_cell.angle_beta   90.00
_cell.angle_gamma   90.00
#
_symmetry.space_group_name_H-M   'P 1'
#
loop_
_entity.id
_entity.type
_entity.pdbx_description
1 polymer ?
#
loop_
_entity_poly.entity_id
_entity_poly.type
_entity_poly.pdbx_seq_one_letter_code
_entity_poly.pdbx_strand_id
1 'polypeptide(L)'
;MELKPPTRAELEEVRLWRNEILETLRTPYPLTEEMQVNFYDKVVCNPDSHHRYFSLHAGLSTFIGLGGLTNIEWENGLAEISLILSPQYRGSGYGRQAVSALIAKGFNDMGLSTIYGECYQCNPAIEFWQKITIEHGGYITMIPRRKLWQGQLYDAMHFTMWRQ
;
A
#
# COMPACT_ATOMS: atom_id res chain seq x y z
N MET A 1 11.27 0.03 -11.83
CA MET A 1 10.75 0.62 -10.57
C MET A 1 11.84 0.51 -9.52
N GLU A 2 12.23 1.60 -8.92
CA GLU A 2 13.22 1.63 -7.84
C GLU A 2 12.52 1.91 -6.52
N LEU A 3 12.90 1.16 -5.47
CA LEU A 3 12.40 1.31 -4.11
C LEU A 3 13.48 2.01 -3.27
N LYS A 4 13.18 3.21 -2.76
CA LYS A 4 14.11 4.00 -1.93
C LYS A 4 13.55 4.23 -0.54
N PRO A 5 14.39 4.54 0.47
CA PRO A 5 13.91 5.04 1.74
C PRO A 5 13.11 6.34 1.53
N PRO A 6 11.93 6.48 2.15
CA PRO A 6 11.13 7.70 2.01
C PRO A 6 11.80 8.90 2.67
N THR A 7 11.65 10.06 2.07
CA THR A 7 12.02 11.34 2.65
C THR A 7 10.80 12.04 3.27
N ARG A 8 11.04 12.99 4.18
CA ARG A 8 9.97 13.82 4.76
C ARG A 8 9.19 14.59 3.69
N ALA A 9 9.88 15.13 2.69
CA ALA A 9 9.27 15.88 1.59
C ALA A 9 8.33 15.00 0.75
N GLU A 10 8.76 13.80 0.38
CA GLU A 10 7.93 12.84 -0.36
C GLU A 10 6.70 12.40 0.45
N LEU A 11 6.85 12.20 1.76
CA LEU A 11 5.72 11.85 2.61
C LEU A 11 4.71 12.99 2.77
N GLU A 12 5.16 14.24 2.70
CA GLU A 12 4.24 15.38 2.70
C GLU A 12 3.40 15.41 1.42
N GLU A 13 3.97 15.13 0.26
CA GLU A 13 3.20 14.96 -0.98
C GLU A 13 2.17 13.83 -0.85
N VAL A 14 2.59 12.68 -0.29
CA VAL A 14 1.69 11.53 -0.04
C VAL A 14 0.54 11.91 0.87
N ARG A 15 0.77 12.73 1.92
CA ARG A 15 -0.28 13.21 2.82
C ARG A 15 -1.35 13.98 2.06
N LEU A 16 -0.94 14.86 1.15
CA LEU A 16 -1.88 15.64 0.33
C LEU A 16 -2.73 14.71 -0.54
N TRP A 17 -2.12 13.75 -1.24
CA TRP A 17 -2.86 12.79 -2.07
C TRP A 17 -3.82 11.91 -1.25
N ARG A 18 -3.42 11.51 -0.04
CA ARG A 18 -4.28 10.73 0.87
C ARG A 18 -5.50 11.51 1.30
N ASN A 19 -5.34 12.79 1.62
CA ASN A 19 -6.42 13.63 2.08
C ASN A 19 -7.49 13.88 0.99
N GLU A 20 -7.16 13.65 -0.28
CA GLU A 20 -8.10 13.74 -1.42
C GLU A 20 -8.94 12.47 -1.65
N ILE A 21 -8.57 11.32 -1.04
CA ILE A 21 -9.18 10.00 -1.32
C ILE A 21 -9.63 9.27 -0.04
N LEU A 22 -10.12 10.00 0.95
CA LEU A 22 -10.46 9.44 2.28
C LEU A 22 -11.47 8.30 2.22
N GLU A 23 -12.37 8.31 1.25
CA GLU A 23 -13.36 7.25 1.02
C GLU A 23 -12.71 5.90 0.72
N THR A 24 -11.50 5.88 0.18
CA THR A 24 -10.78 4.65 -0.17
C THR A 24 -9.87 4.14 0.94
N LEU A 25 -9.69 4.91 2.00
CA LEU A 25 -8.72 4.64 3.07
C LEU A 25 -9.39 4.12 4.35
N ARG A 26 -8.63 3.41 5.18
CA ARG A 26 -9.08 3.02 6.53
C ARG A 26 -9.27 4.23 7.43
N THR A 27 -8.38 5.22 7.33
CA THR A 27 -8.45 6.47 8.10
C THR A 27 -9.45 7.42 7.44
N PRO A 28 -10.61 7.69 8.06
CA PRO A 28 -11.69 8.45 7.44
C PRO A 28 -11.59 9.97 7.66
N TYR A 29 -10.45 10.47 8.09
CA TYR A 29 -10.20 11.89 8.38
C TYR A 29 -8.86 12.35 7.78
N PRO A 30 -8.73 13.66 7.47
CA PRO A 30 -7.50 14.22 6.94
C PRO A 30 -6.35 14.12 7.94
N LEU A 31 -5.16 13.85 7.42
CA LEU A 31 -3.93 13.90 8.21
C LEU A 31 -3.38 15.33 8.27
N THR A 32 -2.94 15.76 9.46
CA THR A 32 -2.18 17.00 9.63
C THR A 32 -0.70 16.81 9.31
N GLU A 33 0.03 17.92 9.18
CA GLU A 33 1.48 17.88 9.00
C GLU A 33 2.19 17.21 10.18
N GLU A 34 1.75 17.49 11.41
CA GLU A 34 2.31 16.90 12.62
C GLU A 34 2.09 15.39 12.68
N MET A 35 0.91 14.91 12.23
CA MET A 35 0.65 13.48 12.11
C MET A 35 1.61 12.83 11.11
N GLN A 36 1.89 13.50 9.99
CA GLN A 36 2.81 12.99 8.97
C GLN A 36 4.26 13.00 9.46
N VAL A 37 4.68 14.02 10.18
CA VAL A 37 6.01 14.07 10.82
C VAL A 37 6.15 12.95 11.86
N ASN A 38 5.14 12.76 12.71
CA ASN A 38 5.12 11.68 13.70
C ASN A 38 5.18 10.29 13.03
N PHE A 39 4.49 10.11 11.91
CA PHE A 39 4.54 8.87 11.13
C PHE A 39 5.96 8.61 10.60
N TYR A 40 6.62 9.62 10.05
CA TYR A 40 8.01 9.51 9.60
C TYR A 40 8.93 9.07 10.75
N ASP A 41 8.88 9.77 11.88
CA ASP A 41 9.79 9.53 13.00
C ASP A 41 9.53 8.20 13.71
N LYS A 42 8.26 7.87 13.96
CA LYS A 42 7.89 6.71 14.79
C LYS A 42 7.70 5.41 14.01
N VAL A 43 7.45 5.50 12.70
CA VAL A 43 7.16 4.33 11.86
C VAL A 43 8.25 4.13 10.81
N VAL A 44 8.52 5.14 10.00
CA VAL A 44 9.46 5.00 8.87
C VAL A 44 10.91 4.90 9.34
N CYS A 45 11.31 5.75 10.29
CA CYS A 45 12.66 5.78 10.85
C CYS A 45 12.88 4.78 11.99
N ASN A 46 11.84 4.08 12.44
CA ASN A 46 11.95 3.13 13.54
C ASN A 46 12.41 1.75 13.02
N PRO A 47 13.61 1.26 13.41
CA PRO A 47 14.10 -0.05 12.98
C PRO A 47 13.24 -1.21 13.53
N ASP A 48 12.58 -1.03 14.67
CA ASP A 48 11.74 -2.03 15.32
C ASP A 48 10.28 -2.02 14.80
N SER A 49 9.98 -1.13 13.84
CA SER A 49 8.66 -1.05 13.25
C SER A 49 8.30 -2.35 12.50
N HIS A 50 7.06 -2.81 12.66
CA HIS A 50 6.46 -3.87 11.85
C HIS A 50 5.99 -3.38 10.47
N HIS A 51 6.50 -2.24 10.00
CA HIS A 51 6.16 -1.64 8.72
C HIS A 51 7.45 -1.27 7.99
N ARG A 52 7.49 -1.53 6.68
CA ARG A 52 8.57 -1.11 5.79
C ARG A 52 7.97 -0.34 4.62
N TYR A 53 8.20 0.96 4.60
CA TYR A 53 7.74 1.85 3.54
C TYR A 53 8.86 2.19 2.59
N PHE A 54 8.51 2.37 1.32
CA PHE A 54 9.43 2.68 0.24
C PHE A 54 8.84 3.78 -0.63
N SER A 55 9.64 4.80 -0.91
CA SER A 55 9.38 5.72 -2.01
C SER A 55 9.57 5.01 -3.34
N LEU A 56 8.60 5.17 -4.21
CA LEU A 56 8.57 4.55 -5.53
C LEU A 56 9.09 5.54 -6.56
N HIS A 57 10.15 5.16 -7.28
CA HIS A 57 10.76 6.00 -8.29
C HIS A 57 10.70 5.35 -9.67
N ALA A 58 10.24 6.13 -10.66
CA ALA A 58 10.30 5.78 -12.06
C ALA A 58 11.54 6.41 -12.72
N GLY A 59 12.22 5.67 -13.61
CA GLY A 59 13.46 6.15 -14.21
C GLY A 59 14.54 6.44 -13.16
N LEU A 60 15.33 7.48 -13.39
CA LEU A 60 16.50 7.79 -12.55
C LEU A 60 16.16 8.54 -11.24
N SER A 61 15.03 9.24 -11.15
CA SER A 61 14.75 10.06 -9.96
C SER A 61 13.30 10.55 -9.80
N THR A 62 12.36 10.17 -10.64
CA THR A 62 10.99 10.69 -10.55
C THR A 62 10.23 9.98 -9.46
N PHE A 63 9.91 10.68 -8.37
CA PHE A 63 9.03 10.19 -7.31
C PHE A 63 7.60 10.07 -7.84
N ILE A 64 7.02 8.89 -7.70
CA ILE A 64 5.67 8.58 -8.23
C ILE A 64 4.70 8.07 -7.19
N GLY A 65 5.15 7.76 -5.98
CA GLY A 65 4.27 7.23 -4.95
C GLY A 65 4.99 6.60 -3.76
N LEU A 66 4.20 6.08 -2.85
CA LEU A 66 4.65 5.34 -1.68
C LEU A 66 4.09 3.93 -1.72
N GLY A 67 4.94 2.95 -1.50
CA GLY A 67 4.56 1.57 -1.30
C GLY A 67 5.01 1.07 0.07
N GLY A 68 4.38 0.01 0.56
CA GLY A 68 4.76 -0.56 1.84
C GLY A 68 4.43 -2.03 1.97
N LEU A 69 5.23 -2.72 2.78
CA LEU A 69 4.92 -3.98 3.40
C LEU A 69 4.70 -3.70 4.88
N THR A 70 3.47 -3.82 5.32
CA THR A 70 3.00 -3.35 6.62
C THR A 70 2.43 -4.49 7.45
N ASN A 71 2.19 -4.27 8.74
CA ASN A 71 1.69 -5.32 9.62
C ASN A 71 2.49 -6.63 9.46
N ILE A 72 3.82 -6.51 9.43
CA ILE A 72 4.70 -7.64 9.20
C ILE A 72 4.69 -8.55 10.43
N GLU A 73 4.33 -9.80 10.21
CA GLU A 73 4.43 -10.87 11.19
C GLU A 73 5.63 -11.76 10.80
N TRP A 74 6.77 -11.46 11.39
CA TRP A 74 8.04 -12.11 11.02
C TRP A 74 8.01 -13.63 11.28
N GLU A 75 7.39 -14.04 12.37
CA GLU A 75 7.28 -15.45 12.78
C GLU A 75 6.41 -16.26 11.80
N ASN A 76 5.43 -15.62 11.18
CA ASN A 76 4.52 -16.23 10.21
C ASN A 76 4.94 -15.96 8.75
N GLY A 77 5.92 -15.08 8.54
CA GLY A 77 6.40 -14.72 7.20
C GLY A 77 5.34 -14.01 6.36
N LEU A 78 4.49 -13.18 6.96
CA LEU A 78 3.42 -12.50 6.23
C LEU A 78 3.43 -10.98 6.43
N ALA A 79 2.91 -10.26 5.44
CA ALA A 79 2.76 -8.81 5.49
C ALA A 79 1.56 -8.32 4.66
N GLU A 80 1.03 -7.17 5.02
CA GLU A 80 0.03 -6.46 4.23
C GLU A 80 0.71 -5.52 3.23
N ILE A 81 0.28 -5.57 1.96
CA ILE A 81 0.76 -4.65 0.93
C ILE A 81 -0.04 -3.35 0.96
N SER A 82 0.66 -2.22 0.86
CA SER A 82 0.08 -0.88 0.77
C SER A 82 0.66 -0.15 -0.42
N LEU A 83 -0.18 0.61 -1.14
CA LEU A 83 0.23 1.38 -2.31
C LEU A 83 -0.59 2.66 -2.43
N ILE A 84 0.09 3.77 -2.62
CA ILE A 84 -0.50 5.02 -3.09
C ILE A 84 0.38 5.62 -4.17
N LEU A 85 -0.23 6.00 -5.30
CA LEU A 85 0.44 6.68 -6.40
C LEU A 85 -0.04 8.12 -6.52
N SER A 86 0.85 8.99 -6.90
CA SER A 86 0.51 10.34 -7.32
C SER A 86 -0.57 10.29 -8.41
N PRO A 87 -1.60 11.17 -8.34
CA PRO A 87 -2.71 11.17 -9.29
C PRO A 87 -2.27 11.15 -10.76
N GLN A 88 -1.21 11.89 -11.10
CA GLN A 88 -0.71 11.99 -12.47
C GLN A 88 -0.10 10.69 -13.03
N TYR A 89 0.25 9.72 -12.19
CA TYR A 89 0.86 8.43 -12.60
C TYR A 89 -0.11 7.25 -12.51
N ARG A 90 -1.38 7.49 -12.12
CA ARG A 90 -2.40 6.46 -12.10
C ARG A 90 -2.82 6.09 -13.52
N GLY A 91 -3.22 4.83 -13.74
CA GLY A 91 -3.67 4.35 -15.06
C GLY A 91 -2.56 4.12 -16.11
N SER A 92 -1.30 4.41 -15.80
CA SER A 92 -0.17 4.35 -16.74
C SER A 92 0.74 3.10 -16.56
N GLY A 93 0.25 2.07 -15.87
CA GLY A 93 1.00 0.83 -15.65
C GLY A 93 2.00 0.86 -14.48
N TYR A 94 2.24 2.01 -13.87
CA TYR A 94 3.17 2.13 -12.74
C TYR A 94 2.72 1.36 -11.49
N GLY A 95 1.41 1.24 -11.27
CA GLY A 95 0.87 0.44 -10.17
C GLY A 95 1.31 -1.02 -10.23
N ARG A 96 1.25 -1.62 -11.41
CA ARG A 96 1.71 -3.01 -11.63
C ARG A 96 3.22 -3.14 -11.34
N GLN A 97 4.02 -2.22 -11.87
CA GLN A 97 5.47 -2.23 -11.63
C GLN A 97 5.81 -2.08 -10.14
N ALA A 98 5.08 -1.20 -9.44
CA ALA A 98 5.26 -0.97 -8.00
C ALA A 98 4.92 -2.22 -7.19
N VAL A 99 3.77 -2.85 -7.46
CA VAL A 99 3.34 -4.07 -6.76
C VAL A 99 4.34 -5.22 -7.03
N SER A 100 4.76 -5.42 -8.29
CA SER A 100 5.76 -6.44 -8.61
C SER A 100 7.08 -6.22 -7.88
N ALA A 101 7.54 -4.95 -7.75
CA ALA A 101 8.75 -4.63 -7.01
C ALA A 101 8.60 -4.87 -5.49
N LEU A 102 7.44 -4.54 -4.90
CA LEU A 102 7.15 -4.78 -3.49
C LEU A 102 7.04 -6.29 -3.18
N ILE A 103 6.38 -7.06 -4.05
CA ILE A 103 6.28 -8.52 -3.93
C ILE A 103 7.68 -9.15 -4.00
N ALA A 104 8.49 -8.75 -4.99
CA ALA A 104 9.86 -9.24 -5.10
C ALA A 104 10.69 -8.88 -3.86
N LYS A 105 10.56 -7.65 -3.34
CA LYS A 105 11.20 -7.22 -2.09
C LYS A 105 10.79 -8.07 -0.90
N GLY A 106 9.50 -8.32 -0.74
CA GLY A 106 8.98 -9.14 0.36
C GLY A 106 9.46 -10.59 0.29
N PHE A 107 9.29 -11.23 -0.85
CA PHE A 107 9.60 -12.65 -1.00
C PHE A 107 11.09 -12.95 -1.09
N ASN A 108 11.88 -12.13 -1.78
CA ASN A 108 13.28 -12.42 -2.04
C ASN A 108 14.22 -11.85 -0.96
N ASP A 109 13.94 -10.63 -0.47
CA ASP A 109 14.86 -9.92 0.41
C ASP A 109 14.45 -9.95 1.89
N MET A 110 13.13 -10.04 2.16
CA MET A 110 12.60 -9.97 3.53
C MET A 110 12.17 -11.34 4.08
N GLY A 111 12.26 -12.41 3.27
CA GLY A 111 11.92 -13.75 3.69
C GLY A 111 10.43 -14.01 3.92
N LEU A 112 9.55 -13.15 3.41
CA LEU A 112 8.12 -13.36 3.51
C LEU A 112 7.67 -14.53 2.63
N SER A 113 6.64 -15.24 3.08
CA SER A 113 5.97 -16.32 2.34
C SER A 113 4.62 -15.90 1.79
N THR A 114 3.98 -14.91 2.42
CA THR A 114 2.62 -14.47 2.12
C THR A 114 2.53 -12.96 2.14
N ILE A 115 1.91 -12.38 1.11
CA ILE A 115 1.55 -10.97 1.04
C ILE A 115 0.05 -10.88 0.83
N TYR A 116 -0.64 -10.14 1.68
CA TYR A 116 -2.07 -9.94 1.61
C TYR A 116 -2.43 -8.45 1.52
N GLY A 117 -3.67 -8.16 1.24
CA GLY A 117 -4.20 -6.80 1.28
C GLY A 117 -5.72 -6.76 1.36
N GLU A 118 -6.22 -5.56 1.60
CA GLU A 118 -7.65 -5.27 1.65
C GLU A 118 -7.97 -4.05 0.79
N CYS A 119 -8.99 -4.17 -0.05
CA CYS A 119 -9.47 -3.09 -0.90
C CYS A 119 -10.99 -2.96 -0.76
N TYR A 120 -11.48 -1.77 -0.39
CA TYR A 120 -12.90 -1.53 -0.22
C TYR A 120 -13.62 -1.47 -1.57
N GLN A 121 -14.85 -1.92 -1.60
CA GLN A 121 -15.68 -1.94 -2.81
C GLN A 121 -15.91 -0.55 -3.42
N CYS A 122 -15.86 0.52 -2.60
CA CYS A 122 -15.91 1.90 -3.08
C CYS A 122 -14.58 2.41 -3.69
N ASN A 123 -13.50 1.64 -3.59
CA ASN A 123 -12.19 2.04 -4.13
C ASN A 123 -12.11 1.69 -5.63
N PRO A 124 -11.87 2.66 -6.52
CA PRO A 124 -11.74 2.42 -7.96
C PRO A 124 -10.58 1.46 -8.32
N ALA A 125 -9.62 1.23 -7.40
CA ALA A 125 -8.52 0.29 -7.62
C ALA A 125 -8.91 -1.19 -7.40
N ILE A 126 -10.17 -1.52 -7.09
CA ILE A 126 -10.57 -2.91 -6.78
C ILE A 126 -10.29 -3.87 -7.94
N GLU A 127 -10.60 -3.48 -9.17
CA GLU A 127 -10.33 -4.30 -10.36
C GLU A 127 -8.82 -4.49 -10.61
N PHE A 128 -8.03 -3.46 -10.32
CA PHE A 128 -6.57 -3.55 -10.40
C PHE A 128 -6.04 -4.62 -9.45
N TRP A 129 -6.47 -4.60 -8.18
CA TRP A 129 -6.05 -5.59 -7.20
C TRP A 129 -6.54 -6.99 -7.53
N GLN A 130 -7.76 -7.16 -8.08
CA GLN A 130 -8.24 -8.44 -8.58
C GLN A 130 -7.31 -9.03 -9.64
N LYS A 131 -6.98 -8.23 -10.67
CA LYS A 131 -6.10 -8.67 -11.76
C LYS A 131 -4.71 -9.07 -11.26
N ILE A 132 -4.11 -8.24 -10.43
CA ILE A 132 -2.79 -8.52 -9.84
C ILE A 132 -2.81 -9.82 -9.03
N THR A 133 -3.83 -10.01 -8.19
CA THR A 133 -3.95 -11.22 -7.35
C THR A 133 -4.04 -12.48 -8.21
N ILE A 134 -4.87 -12.47 -9.25
CA ILE A 134 -5.03 -13.61 -10.17
C ILE A 134 -3.72 -13.89 -10.92
N GLU A 135 -3.03 -12.86 -11.38
CA GLU A 135 -1.75 -13.01 -12.10
C GLU A 135 -0.66 -13.65 -11.22
N HIS A 136 -0.70 -13.40 -9.92
CA HIS A 136 0.21 -14.03 -8.97
C HIS A 136 -0.31 -15.36 -8.39
N GLY A 137 -1.37 -15.93 -8.96
CA GLY A 137 -1.94 -17.19 -8.50
C GLY A 137 -2.54 -17.12 -7.09
N GLY A 138 -2.95 -15.92 -6.67
CA GLY A 138 -3.48 -15.65 -5.34
C GLY A 138 -4.96 -15.99 -5.18
N TYR A 139 -5.47 -15.75 -3.98
CA TYR A 139 -6.84 -16.01 -3.59
C TYR A 139 -7.55 -14.73 -3.19
N ILE A 140 -8.84 -14.64 -3.48
CA ILE A 140 -9.72 -13.50 -3.19
C ILE A 140 -10.93 -13.96 -2.42
N THR A 141 -11.29 -13.20 -1.38
CA THR A 141 -12.57 -13.37 -0.66
C THR A 141 -13.20 -11.99 -0.39
N MET A 142 -14.52 -11.96 -0.31
CA MET A 142 -15.25 -10.74 0.08
C MET A 142 -15.62 -10.80 1.56
N ILE A 143 -15.32 -9.72 2.27
CA ILE A 143 -15.67 -9.57 3.69
C ILE A 143 -16.75 -8.49 3.78
N PRO A 144 -17.95 -8.83 4.28
CA PRO A 144 -19.04 -7.89 4.29
C PRO A 144 -18.85 -6.78 5.35
N ARG A 145 -19.40 -5.59 5.05
CA ARG A 145 -19.58 -4.47 5.98
C ARG A 145 -18.28 -4.00 6.66
N ARG A 146 -17.20 -3.91 5.91
CA ARG A 146 -15.87 -3.57 6.43
C ARG A 146 -15.58 -2.08 6.53
N LYS A 147 -16.32 -1.23 5.79
CA LYS A 147 -16.12 0.21 5.81
C LYS A 147 -17.45 0.94 5.93
N LEU A 148 -17.51 1.88 6.85
CA LEU A 148 -18.58 2.88 6.92
C LEU A 148 -18.06 4.20 6.34
N TRP A 149 -18.75 4.72 5.33
CA TRP A 149 -18.46 6.02 4.75
C TRP A 149 -19.75 6.77 4.43
N GLN A 150 -19.92 7.97 4.98
CA GLN A 150 -21.11 8.82 4.79
C GLN A 150 -22.45 8.07 5.01
N GLY A 151 -22.50 7.24 6.04
CA GLY A 151 -23.70 6.45 6.38
C GLY A 151 -23.90 5.19 5.55
N GLN A 152 -23.09 4.93 4.54
CA GLN A 152 -23.13 3.71 3.73
C GLN A 152 -22.08 2.69 4.17
N LEU A 153 -22.47 1.42 4.21
CA LEU A 153 -21.57 0.30 4.48
C LEU A 153 -21.09 -0.33 3.17
N TYR A 154 -19.79 -0.55 3.08
CA TYR A 154 -19.14 -1.20 1.95
C TYR A 154 -18.46 -2.49 2.38
N ASP A 155 -18.48 -3.47 1.51
CA ASP A 155 -17.70 -4.69 1.65
C ASP A 155 -16.24 -4.42 1.28
N ALA A 156 -15.35 -5.31 1.70
CA ALA A 156 -13.96 -5.29 1.30
C ALA A 156 -13.58 -6.58 0.61
N MET A 157 -12.82 -6.44 -0.45
CA MET A 157 -12.09 -7.54 -1.05
C MET A 157 -10.80 -7.75 -0.25
N HIS A 158 -10.67 -8.91 0.37
CA HIS A 158 -9.41 -9.39 0.93
C HIS A 158 -8.74 -10.30 -0.09
N PHE A 159 -7.46 -10.07 -0.33
CA PHE A 159 -6.68 -10.85 -1.28
C PHE A 159 -5.37 -11.32 -0.66
N THR A 160 -4.89 -12.46 -1.10
CA THR A 160 -3.67 -13.07 -0.60
C THR A 160 -2.87 -13.64 -1.77
N MET A 161 -1.58 -13.38 -1.76
CA MET A 161 -0.59 -13.90 -2.71
C MET A 161 0.53 -14.57 -1.90
N TRP A 162 1.04 -15.68 -2.37
CA TRP A 162 2.11 -16.42 -1.71
C TRP A 162 3.29 -16.68 -2.63
N ARG A 163 4.43 -16.93 -2.01
CA ARG A 163 5.65 -17.27 -2.70
C ARG A 163 5.48 -18.63 -3.40
N GLN A 164 5.71 -18.65 -4.70
CA GLN A 164 5.71 -19.86 -5.51
C GLN A 164 7.06 -20.56 -5.44
#